data_d1d94c8e0b86decd9febaa26cc0d3a83
#
_entry.id   d1d94c8e0b86decd9febaa26cc0d3a83
#
_cell.length_a   1.000
_cell.length_b   1.000
_cell.length_c   1.000
_cell.angle_alpha   90.00
_cell.angle_beta   90.00
_cell.angle_gamma   90.00
#
_symmetry.space_group_name_H-M   'P 1'
#
loop_
_entity.id
_entity.type
_entity.pdbx_description
1 polymer ?
#
loop_
_entity_poly.entity_id
_entity_poly.type
_entity_poly.pdbx_seq_one_letter_code
_entity_poly.pdbx_strand_id
1 'polypeptide(L)'
;MTARQGPNNGQQADTAPAPAPEALQAGAGQASSAPGLTRMQGDWSSYFRQPGVAPRPTGMEPRRIDVYASLLRNNIGSFIHQCFPLCEALIGTSNLEALIDRFFAEGRWHTSPFFHEIPKAFVDFLQAEDAPADESLPPWLAELAHYEWLELAVETAPDVPLRVGPQGLALCPALQLGGYAYPVHTIGAEDAEVVPATTFVAVYRDRQHQVRFNVLTPAAAQLLDALQDNGCDWQAACEQLASHWGLAADELAGQVAPLQQQWLADELLLRPGTAQPAAAG
;
A
#
# COMPACT_ATOMS: atom_id res chain seq x y z
N MET A 1 -47.22 27.66 55.02
CA MET A 1 -46.37 28.43 55.93
C MET A 1 -44.99 28.43 55.29
N THR A 2 -44.54 29.38 54.84
CA THR A 2 -44.06 30.70 54.85
C THR A 2 -43.01 30.90 53.81
N ALA A 3 -43.28 31.76 52.90
CA ALA A 3 -42.35 32.25 51.87
C ALA A 3 -41.24 33.08 52.49
N ARG A 4 -40.05 33.11 51.81
CA ARG A 4 -39.26 34.33 51.76
C ARG A 4 -38.59 34.48 50.39
N GLN A 5 -39.00 35.58 49.77
CA GLN A 5 -38.41 36.17 48.56
C GLN A 5 -37.18 37.01 48.90
N GLY A 6 -36.26 37.06 47.93
CA GLY A 6 -35.60 38.21 47.34
C GLY A 6 -34.13 38.43 47.73
N PRO A 7 -33.38 39.23 46.98
CA PRO A 7 -33.70 39.88 45.71
C PRO A 7 -32.67 39.65 44.57
N ASN A 8 -33.17 39.93 43.41
CA ASN A 8 -32.54 40.21 42.13
C ASN A 8 -31.39 41.23 42.22
N ASN A 9 -30.26 40.93 41.57
CA ASN A 9 -29.39 42.00 41.10
C ASN A 9 -28.75 41.55 39.77
N GLY A 10 -29.30 42.12 38.72
CA GLY A 10 -28.77 41.94 37.36
C GLY A 10 -27.43 42.67 37.17
N GLN A 11 -26.54 42.02 36.54
CA GLN A 11 -25.48 42.66 35.76
C GLN A 11 -25.23 41.86 34.51
N GLN A 12 -25.86 42.32 33.42
CA GLN A 12 -25.49 41.95 32.05
C GLN A 12 -24.06 42.46 31.82
N ALA A 13 -23.13 41.51 31.69
CA ALA A 13 -21.83 41.78 31.09
C ALA A 13 -21.94 41.49 29.60
N ASP A 14 -21.91 42.55 28.86
CA ASP A 14 -21.81 42.63 27.41
C ASP A 14 -20.45 42.02 27.02
N THR A 15 -20.46 40.78 26.57
CA THR A 15 -19.26 40.10 26.01
C THR A 15 -19.36 40.15 24.52
N ALA A 16 -18.64 41.10 23.94
CA ALA A 16 -18.43 41.17 22.50
C ALA A 16 -17.81 39.85 21.96
N PRO A 17 -18.22 39.36 20.78
CA PRO A 17 -17.65 38.16 20.22
C PRO A 17 -16.19 38.41 19.81
N ALA A 18 -15.31 37.47 20.18
CA ALA A 18 -13.93 37.44 19.76
C ALA A 18 -13.83 37.36 18.23
N PRO A 19 -12.87 38.07 17.60
CA PRO A 19 -12.68 38.00 16.17
C PRO A 19 -12.25 36.56 15.75
N ALA A 20 -12.84 36.08 14.69
CA ALA A 20 -12.45 34.81 14.04
C ALA A 20 -10.96 34.88 13.62
N PRO A 21 -10.21 33.76 13.71
CA PRO A 21 -8.84 33.75 13.24
C PRO A 21 -8.85 33.93 11.70
N GLU A 22 -8.21 35.00 11.25
CA GLU A 22 -7.93 35.25 9.84
C GLU A 22 -7.18 34.02 9.27
N ALA A 23 -7.77 33.46 8.23
CA ALA A 23 -7.14 32.44 7.43
C ALA A 23 -5.82 33.00 6.88
N LEU A 24 -4.70 32.50 7.40
CA LEU A 24 -3.39 32.64 6.80
C LEU A 24 -3.45 32.00 5.41
N GLN A 25 -3.68 32.80 4.40
CA GLN A 25 -3.42 32.43 3.01
C GLN A 25 -1.91 32.15 2.92
N ALA A 26 -1.56 30.88 2.96
CA ALA A 26 -0.23 30.44 2.59
C ALA A 26 -0.02 30.76 1.11
N GLY A 27 0.61 31.89 0.86
CA GLY A 27 1.16 32.20 -0.45
C GLY A 27 2.14 31.10 -0.81
N ALA A 28 1.87 30.40 -1.93
CA ALA A 28 2.82 29.52 -2.59
C ALA A 28 3.98 30.38 -3.13
N GLY A 29 4.83 30.86 -2.23
CA GLY A 29 6.12 31.43 -2.54
C GLY A 29 7.04 30.26 -2.92
N GLN A 30 7.45 30.22 -4.17
CA GLN A 30 8.59 29.44 -4.61
C GLN A 30 9.77 29.84 -3.71
N ALA A 31 10.07 29.01 -2.72
CA ALA A 31 11.28 29.14 -1.94
C ALA A 31 12.44 28.79 -2.86
N SER A 32 13.05 29.81 -3.47
CA SER A 32 14.38 29.73 -4.06
C SER A 32 15.32 29.33 -2.93
N SER A 33 15.58 28.02 -2.80
CA SER A 33 16.55 27.51 -1.84
C SER A 33 17.92 28.12 -2.15
N ALA A 34 18.48 28.85 -1.16
CA ALA A 34 19.80 29.42 -1.31
C ALA A 34 20.80 28.31 -1.71
N PRO A 35 21.69 28.56 -2.67
CA PRO A 35 22.62 27.53 -3.20
C PRO A 35 23.42 26.79 -2.11
N GLY A 36 23.65 27.43 -0.95
CA GLY A 36 24.30 26.83 0.21
C GLY A 36 23.44 25.81 0.95
N LEU A 37 22.12 26.01 1.00
CA LEU A 37 21.20 25.09 1.69
C LEU A 37 21.05 23.77 0.93
N THR A 38 20.89 23.85 -0.38
CA THR A 38 20.78 22.66 -1.27
C THR A 38 22.06 21.83 -1.24
N ARG A 39 23.21 22.48 -1.22
CA ARG A 39 24.51 21.79 -1.13
C ARG A 39 24.66 21.09 0.23
N MET A 40 24.31 21.78 1.30
CA MET A 40 24.35 21.23 2.67
C MET A 40 23.41 20.04 2.82
N GLN A 41 22.18 20.12 2.27
CA GLN A 41 21.25 18.99 2.23
C GLN A 41 21.79 17.80 1.43
N GLY A 42 22.46 18.06 0.30
CA GLY A 42 23.14 17.04 -0.51
C GLY A 42 24.26 16.33 0.25
N ASP A 43 25.11 17.07 0.96
CA ASP A 43 26.20 16.52 1.76
C ASP A 43 25.69 15.65 2.91
N TRP A 44 24.63 16.07 3.61
CA TRP A 44 23.97 15.30 4.65
C TRP A 44 23.33 14.02 4.10
N SER A 45 22.57 14.13 3.01
CA SER A 45 21.94 12.99 2.35
C SER A 45 22.96 11.95 1.90
N SER A 46 24.10 12.40 1.35
CA SER A 46 25.18 11.51 0.90
C SER A 46 25.84 10.78 2.07
N TYR A 47 26.11 11.50 3.16
CA TYR A 47 26.70 10.89 4.36
C TYR A 47 25.76 9.90 5.02
N PHE A 48 24.46 10.20 5.15
CA PHE A 48 23.50 9.28 5.74
C PHE A 48 23.34 7.98 4.94
N ARG A 49 23.47 8.04 3.62
CA ARG A 49 23.44 6.85 2.76
C ARG A 49 24.67 5.95 2.93
N GLN A 50 25.84 6.55 3.06
CA GLN A 50 27.12 5.81 3.14
C GLN A 50 28.03 6.41 4.22
N PRO A 51 27.70 6.21 5.52
CA PRO A 51 28.53 6.66 6.62
C PRO A 51 29.89 5.93 6.56
N GLY A 52 30.97 6.66 6.38
CA GLY A 52 32.32 6.12 6.24
C GLY A 52 32.88 6.16 4.82
N VAL A 53 32.07 6.37 3.80
CA VAL A 53 32.50 6.59 2.40
C VAL A 53 32.35 8.06 2.03
N ALA A 54 31.18 8.64 2.28
CA ALA A 54 30.93 10.06 2.01
C ALA A 54 31.61 10.97 3.05
N PRO A 55 32.05 12.18 2.64
CA PRO A 55 32.64 13.13 3.57
C PRO A 55 31.64 13.55 4.64
N ARG A 56 32.11 13.58 5.89
CA ARG A 56 31.27 13.94 7.03
C ARG A 56 30.80 15.39 6.93
N PRO A 57 29.49 15.67 7.05
CA PRO A 57 28.96 17.02 7.03
C PRO A 57 29.54 17.88 8.17
N THR A 58 29.78 19.17 7.90
CA THR A 58 30.24 20.13 8.91
C THR A 58 29.08 20.76 9.67
N GLY A 59 29.32 21.20 10.92
CA GLY A 59 28.35 21.97 11.71
C GLY A 59 27.61 21.18 12.80
N MET A 60 27.86 19.87 12.94
CA MET A 60 27.34 19.06 14.05
C MET A 60 28.45 18.16 14.62
N GLU A 61 28.29 17.80 15.90
CA GLU A 61 29.21 16.88 16.56
C GLU A 61 29.24 15.52 15.84
N PRO A 62 30.41 14.99 15.48
CA PRO A 62 30.55 13.75 14.70
C PRO A 62 29.75 12.58 15.28
N ARG A 63 29.81 12.38 16.57
CA ARG A 63 29.10 11.29 17.27
C ARG A 63 27.57 11.37 17.10
N ARG A 64 27.01 12.59 17.07
CA ARG A 64 25.56 12.78 16.89
C ARG A 64 25.12 12.44 15.47
N ILE A 65 25.94 12.77 14.47
CA ILE A 65 25.68 12.44 13.07
C ILE A 65 25.65 10.92 12.89
N ASP A 66 26.66 10.22 13.44
CA ASP A 66 26.77 8.75 13.33
C ASP A 66 25.59 8.06 14.01
N VAL A 67 25.16 8.53 15.18
CA VAL A 67 23.98 8.01 15.88
C VAL A 67 22.72 8.23 15.04
N TYR A 68 22.56 9.41 14.44
CA TYR A 68 21.39 9.71 13.61
C TYR A 68 21.35 8.82 12.34
N ALA A 69 22.48 8.65 11.67
CA ALA A 69 22.58 7.74 10.51
C ALA A 69 22.19 6.30 10.88
N SER A 70 22.70 5.81 12.01
CA SER A 70 22.36 4.46 12.49
C SER A 70 20.88 4.32 12.85
N LEU A 71 20.29 5.33 13.50
CA LEU A 71 18.87 5.33 13.84
C LEU A 71 17.99 5.33 12.58
N LEU A 72 18.34 6.13 11.58
CA LEU A 72 17.61 6.20 10.32
C LEU A 72 17.65 4.86 9.58
N ARG A 73 18.85 4.27 9.45
CA ARG A 73 19.01 2.95 8.83
C ARG A 73 18.21 1.87 9.58
N ASN A 74 18.28 1.86 10.91
CA ASN A 74 17.56 0.88 11.73
C ASN A 74 16.04 1.03 11.61
N ASN A 75 15.54 2.28 11.55
CA ASN A 75 14.12 2.52 11.33
C ASN A 75 13.66 1.98 9.97
N ILE A 76 14.41 2.28 8.90
CA ILE A 76 14.11 1.76 7.55
C ILE A 76 14.15 0.23 7.56
N GLY A 77 15.18 -0.37 8.14
CA GLY A 77 15.30 -1.82 8.27
C GLY A 77 14.11 -2.43 9.02
N SER A 78 13.67 -1.80 10.11
CA SER A 78 12.52 -2.29 10.87
C SER A 78 11.24 -2.36 10.04
N PHE A 79 10.96 -1.39 9.18
CA PHE A 79 9.80 -1.45 8.29
C PHE A 79 9.90 -2.59 7.28
N ILE A 80 11.10 -2.85 6.77
CA ILE A 80 11.33 -3.93 5.82
C ILE A 80 11.17 -5.29 6.51
N HIS A 81 11.79 -5.51 7.67
CA HIS A 81 11.61 -6.74 8.43
C HIS A 81 10.15 -7.03 8.82
N GLN A 82 9.39 -5.99 9.17
CA GLN A 82 7.97 -6.14 9.51
C GLN A 82 7.10 -6.48 8.31
N CYS A 83 7.44 -5.95 7.13
CA CYS A 83 6.65 -6.16 5.93
C CYS A 83 6.98 -7.47 5.19
N PHE A 84 8.23 -7.98 5.33
CA PHE A 84 8.75 -9.11 4.54
C PHE A 84 9.22 -10.29 5.39
N PRO A 85 8.40 -10.80 6.34
CA PRO A 85 8.81 -11.90 7.22
C PRO A 85 9.05 -13.22 6.50
N LEU A 86 8.30 -13.51 5.42
CA LEU A 86 8.48 -14.74 4.65
C LEU A 86 9.73 -14.63 3.76
N CYS A 87 9.97 -13.51 3.11
CA CYS A 87 11.23 -13.26 2.42
C CYS A 87 12.42 -13.47 3.35
N GLU A 88 12.40 -12.88 4.56
CA GLU A 88 13.46 -13.05 5.55
C GLU A 88 13.66 -14.51 5.95
N ALA A 89 12.57 -15.24 6.20
CA ALA A 89 12.63 -16.64 6.58
C ALA A 89 13.28 -17.52 5.50
N LEU A 90 13.06 -17.19 4.22
CA LEU A 90 13.53 -17.98 3.08
C LEU A 90 14.96 -17.65 2.65
N ILE A 91 15.34 -16.37 2.62
CA ILE A 91 16.69 -15.98 2.23
C ILE A 91 17.66 -15.87 3.41
N GLY A 92 17.13 -15.82 4.62
CA GLY A 92 17.90 -15.63 5.88
C GLY A 92 18.16 -14.16 6.19
N THR A 93 18.20 -13.84 7.49
CA THR A 93 18.38 -12.47 8.00
C THR A 93 19.62 -11.77 7.44
N SER A 94 20.74 -12.50 7.27
CA SER A 94 21.98 -11.89 6.75
C SER A 94 21.85 -11.39 5.30
N ASN A 95 21.13 -12.13 4.45
CA ASN A 95 20.91 -11.72 3.06
C ASN A 95 19.91 -10.56 2.99
N LEU A 96 18.85 -10.58 3.80
CA LEU A 96 17.92 -9.46 3.88
C LEU A 96 18.62 -8.19 4.37
N GLU A 97 19.46 -8.27 5.40
CA GLU A 97 20.25 -7.12 5.89
C GLU A 97 21.19 -6.56 4.81
N ALA A 98 21.84 -7.43 4.02
CA ALA A 98 22.67 -6.97 2.90
C ALA A 98 21.86 -6.25 1.82
N LEU A 99 20.63 -6.70 1.54
CA LEU A 99 19.70 -6.02 0.63
C LEU A 99 19.25 -4.67 1.20
N ILE A 100 18.95 -4.60 2.49
CA ILE A 100 18.58 -3.36 3.18
C ILE A 100 19.74 -2.35 3.11
N ASP A 101 20.98 -2.78 3.33
CA ASP A 101 22.14 -1.91 3.25
C ASP A 101 22.33 -1.36 1.83
N ARG A 102 22.15 -2.17 0.79
CA ARG A 102 22.19 -1.74 -0.61
C ARG A 102 21.06 -0.76 -0.94
N PHE A 103 19.83 -1.08 -0.58
CA PHE A 103 18.67 -0.21 -0.74
C PHE A 103 18.87 1.14 -0.07
N PHE A 104 19.42 1.14 1.16
CA PHE A 104 19.73 2.34 1.90
C PHE A 104 20.82 3.18 1.20
N ALA A 105 21.89 2.53 0.73
CA ALA A 105 23.02 3.19 0.05
C ALA A 105 22.60 3.84 -1.28
N GLU A 106 21.70 3.22 -2.05
CA GLU A 106 21.16 3.77 -3.29
C GLU A 106 20.25 4.98 -3.05
N GLY A 107 19.71 5.12 -1.84
CA GLY A 107 18.89 6.26 -1.44
C GLY A 107 17.49 6.27 -2.05
N ARG A 108 16.99 5.16 -2.56
CA ARG A 108 15.63 5.03 -3.15
C ARG A 108 14.52 5.18 -2.10
N TRP A 109 14.84 4.99 -0.81
CA TRP A 109 13.91 5.08 0.31
C TRP A 109 13.38 6.48 0.61
N HIS A 110 14.01 7.53 0.09
CA HIS A 110 13.64 8.93 0.39
C HIS A 110 12.77 9.59 -0.69
N THR A 111 12.22 8.83 -1.60
CA THR A 111 11.32 9.33 -2.65
C THR A 111 9.97 9.80 -2.09
N SER A 112 9.58 9.32 -0.91
CA SER A 112 8.38 9.72 -0.20
C SER A 112 8.67 10.18 1.22
N PRO A 113 7.93 11.18 1.75
CA PRO A 113 7.99 11.57 3.15
C PRO A 113 7.29 10.58 4.09
N PHE A 114 6.59 9.58 3.57
CA PHE A 114 5.78 8.66 4.35
C PHE A 114 6.49 7.33 4.60
N PHE A 115 6.69 6.98 5.86
CA PHE A 115 7.39 5.76 6.25
C PHE A 115 6.69 4.46 5.80
N HIS A 116 5.36 4.46 5.67
CA HIS A 116 4.61 3.30 5.18
C HIS A 116 4.84 3.01 3.68
N GLU A 117 5.45 3.94 2.94
CA GLU A 117 5.84 3.75 1.54
C GLU A 117 7.24 3.14 1.37
N ILE A 118 8.03 3.01 2.46
CA ILE A 118 9.35 2.38 2.42
C ILE A 118 9.28 0.94 1.90
N PRO A 119 8.35 0.07 2.35
CA PRO A 119 8.22 -1.28 1.82
C PRO A 119 7.94 -1.30 0.31
N LYS A 120 7.10 -0.38 -0.20
CA LYS A 120 6.87 -0.26 -1.64
C LYS A 120 8.14 0.12 -2.40
N ALA A 121 8.89 1.10 -1.90
CA ALA A 121 10.15 1.50 -2.50
C ALA A 121 11.19 0.36 -2.48
N PHE A 122 11.16 -0.52 -1.47
CA PHE A 122 12.00 -1.70 -1.40
C PHE A 122 11.60 -2.76 -2.44
N VAL A 123 10.29 -2.98 -2.66
CA VAL A 123 9.81 -3.83 -3.76
C VAL A 123 10.26 -3.28 -5.12
N ASP A 124 10.11 -1.98 -5.34
CA ASP A 124 10.56 -1.33 -6.58
C ASP A 124 12.08 -1.45 -6.80
N PHE A 125 12.85 -1.41 -5.71
CA PHE A 125 14.29 -1.67 -5.74
C PHE A 125 14.60 -3.10 -6.16
N LEU A 126 13.89 -4.11 -5.65
CA LEU A 126 14.07 -5.52 -6.01
C LEU A 126 13.65 -5.83 -7.45
N GLN A 127 12.67 -5.09 -7.99
CA GLN A 127 12.13 -5.26 -9.34
C GLN A 127 12.86 -4.44 -10.40
N ALA A 128 13.78 -3.56 -10.00
CA ALA A 128 14.46 -2.69 -10.94
C ALA A 128 15.32 -3.49 -11.93
N GLU A 129 15.31 -3.10 -13.22
CA GLU A 129 16.11 -3.74 -14.27
C GLU A 129 17.61 -3.64 -14.03
N ASP A 130 18.04 -2.59 -13.32
CA ASP A 130 19.41 -2.33 -12.91
C ASP A 130 19.77 -2.95 -11.54
N ALA A 131 18.82 -3.70 -10.93
CA ALA A 131 19.15 -4.49 -9.76
C ALA A 131 20.27 -5.47 -10.13
N PRO A 132 21.43 -5.43 -9.46
CA PRO A 132 22.51 -6.33 -9.80
C PRO A 132 22.00 -7.74 -9.67
N ALA A 133 22.13 -8.50 -10.77
CA ALA A 133 21.82 -9.92 -10.78
C ALA A 133 22.72 -10.58 -9.73
N ASP A 134 22.17 -10.78 -8.56
CA ASP A 134 22.80 -11.52 -7.49
C ASP A 134 22.38 -12.98 -7.65
N GLU A 135 23.23 -13.77 -8.31
CA GLU A 135 22.99 -15.19 -8.57
C GLU A 135 22.77 -16.00 -7.27
N SER A 136 23.08 -15.40 -6.12
CA SER A 136 22.83 -16.01 -4.81
C SER A 136 21.39 -15.84 -4.32
N LEU A 137 20.60 -14.94 -4.93
CA LEU A 137 19.22 -14.68 -4.54
C LEU A 137 18.24 -15.45 -5.43
N PRO A 138 17.16 -15.98 -4.86
CA PRO A 138 16.16 -16.69 -5.63
C PRO A 138 15.46 -15.78 -6.66
N PRO A 139 15.17 -16.27 -7.88
CA PRO A 139 14.55 -15.46 -8.95
C PRO A 139 13.12 -15.04 -8.62
N TRP A 140 12.44 -15.71 -7.71
CA TRP A 140 11.08 -15.39 -7.24
C TRP A 140 11.04 -14.35 -6.11
N LEU A 141 12.20 -13.92 -5.58
CA LEU A 141 12.24 -13.06 -4.38
C LEU A 141 11.50 -11.74 -4.57
N ALA A 142 11.69 -11.07 -5.71
CA ALA A 142 11.02 -9.79 -5.98
C ALA A 142 9.50 -9.94 -6.09
N GLU A 143 9.02 -11.06 -6.63
CA GLU A 143 7.60 -11.37 -6.73
C GLU A 143 7.00 -11.71 -5.36
N LEU A 144 7.73 -12.47 -4.55
CA LEU A 144 7.31 -12.79 -3.18
C LEU A 144 7.26 -11.52 -2.32
N ALA A 145 8.25 -10.65 -2.42
CA ALA A 145 8.23 -9.37 -1.72
C ALA A 145 7.05 -8.50 -2.16
N HIS A 146 6.73 -8.47 -3.46
CA HIS A 146 5.53 -7.78 -3.92
C HIS A 146 4.24 -8.39 -3.33
N TYR A 147 4.16 -9.71 -3.25
CA TYR A 147 3.02 -10.40 -2.66
C TYR A 147 2.83 -10.07 -1.16
N GLU A 148 3.91 -10.09 -0.36
CA GLU A 148 3.86 -9.69 1.04
C GLU A 148 3.50 -8.20 1.21
N TRP A 149 4.04 -7.33 0.35
CA TRP A 149 3.71 -5.91 0.38
C TRP A 149 2.24 -5.63 0.05
N LEU A 150 1.59 -6.44 -0.81
CA LEU A 150 0.16 -6.26 -1.15
C LEU A 150 -0.74 -6.32 0.09
N GLU A 151 -0.40 -7.12 1.11
CA GLU A 151 -1.13 -7.16 2.38
C GLU A 151 -1.14 -5.78 3.03
N LEU A 152 0.04 -5.19 3.22
CA LEU A 152 0.19 -3.85 3.80
C LEU A 152 -0.49 -2.78 2.93
N ALA A 153 -0.36 -2.86 1.61
CA ALA A 153 -0.96 -1.91 0.69
C ALA A 153 -2.50 -1.90 0.78
N VAL A 154 -3.09 -3.07 0.91
CA VAL A 154 -4.55 -3.23 1.06
C VAL A 154 -5.02 -2.85 2.46
N GLU A 155 -4.26 -3.22 3.50
CA GLU A 155 -4.57 -2.87 4.89
C GLU A 155 -4.58 -1.35 5.09
N THR A 156 -3.59 -0.65 4.54
CA THR A 156 -3.43 0.80 4.69
C THR A 156 -4.14 1.63 3.62
N ALA A 157 -4.79 0.98 2.64
CA ALA A 157 -5.52 1.68 1.59
C ALA A 157 -6.59 2.62 2.18
N PRO A 158 -6.71 3.86 1.70
CA PRO A 158 -7.72 4.79 2.17
C PRO A 158 -9.12 4.29 1.83
N ASP A 159 -10.08 4.59 2.70
CA ASP A 159 -11.49 4.34 2.40
C ASP A 159 -11.96 5.33 1.33
N VAL A 160 -12.34 4.81 0.18
CA VAL A 160 -12.87 5.61 -0.92
C VAL A 160 -14.32 5.21 -1.22
N PRO A 161 -15.14 6.14 -1.76
CA PRO A 161 -16.52 5.82 -2.14
C PRO A 161 -16.57 4.69 -3.17
N LEU A 162 -17.53 3.78 -3.00
CA LEU A 162 -17.77 2.70 -3.95
C LEU A 162 -18.15 3.25 -5.33
N ARG A 163 -17.48 2.75 -6.35
CA ARG A 163 -17.92 2.94 -7.75
C ARG A 163 -18.89 1.83 -8.10
N VAL A 164 -20.16 2.20 -8.27
CA VAL A 164 -21.24 1.26 -8.56
C VAL A 164 -21.50 1.24 -10.05
N GLY A 165 -21.36 0.07 -10.67
CA GLY A 165 -21.66 -0.15 -12.06
C GLY A 165 -23.18 -0.23 -12.34
N PRO A 166 -23.58 -0.30 -13.64
CA PRO A 166 -24.99 -0.26 -14.06
C PRO A 166 -25.86 -1.37 -13.47
N GLN A 167 -25.27 -2.55 -13.17
CA GLN A 167 -26.01 -3.68 -12.59
C GLN A 167 -26.05 -3.63 -11.05
N GLY A 168 -25.68 -2.50 -10.44
CA GLY A 168 -25.66 -2.34 -8.99
C GLY A 168 -24.54 -3.15 -8.30
N LEU A 169 -23.48 -3.46 -9.04
CA LEU A 169 -22.27 -4.11 -8.56
C LEU A 169 -21.16 -3.10 -8.33
N ALA A 170 -20.31 -3.34 -7.35
CA ALA A 170 -19.11 -2.59 -7.10
C ALA A 170 -17.97 -3.54 -6.74
N LEU A 171 -16.75 -3.23 -7.17
CA LEU A 171 -15.55 -3.89 -6.66
C LEU A 171 -15.20 -3.35 -5.28
N CYS A 172 -14.59 -4.20 -4.45
CA CYS A 172 -14.00 -3.77 -3.19
C CYS A 172 -13.00 -2.62 -3.46
N PRO A 173 -13.08 -1.47 -2.76
CA PRO A 173 -12.27 -0.29 -3.06
C PRO A 173 -10.77 -0.50 -2.89
N ALA A 174 -10.38 -1.36 -1.94
CA ALA A 174 -8.98 -1.67 -1.63
C ALA A 174 -8.46 -2.90 -2.39
N LEU A 175 -9.09 -3.26 -3.51
CA LEU A 175 -8.69 -4.40 -4.33
C LEU A 175 -7.38 -4.11 -5.09
N GLN A 176 -6.44 -5.06 -4.98
CA GLN A 176 -5.21 -5.13 -5.76
C GLN A 176 -5.15 -6.50 -6.48
N LEU A 177 -4.68 -6.49 -7.72
CA LEU A 177 -4.48 -7.70 -8.52
C LEU A 177 -2.97 -7.91 -8.74
N GLY A 178 -2.44 -9.05 -8.29
CA GLY A 178 -1.07 -9.48 -8.52
C GLY A 178 -0.99 -10.59 -9.56
N GLY A 179 -0.02 -10.48 -10.47
CA GLY A 179 0.31 -11.54 -11.44
C GLY A 179 1.79 -11.90 -11.33
N TYR A 180 2.09 -13.19 -11.20
CA TYR A 180 3.40 -13.70 -10.86
C TYR A 180 3.80 -14.87 -11.79
N ALA A 181 5.09 -14.98 -12.08
CA ALA A 181 5.63 -16.14 -12.80
C ALA A 181 5.82 -17.36 -11.88
N TYR A 182 5.83 -17.13 -10.56
CA TYR A 182 6.02 -18.14 -9.52
C TYR A 182 4.79 -18.28 -8.63
N PRO A 183 4.59 -19.47 -7.98
CA PRO A 183 3.45 -19.71 -7.09
C PRO A 183 3.66 -19.10 -5.70
N VAL A 184 3.84 -17.77 -5.62
CA VAL A 184 4.24 -17.01 -4.41
C VAL A 184 3.36 -17.28 -3.18
N HIS A 185 2.11 -17.67 -3.39
CA HIS A 185 1.15 -17.98 -2.31
C HIS A 185 1.39 -19.33 -1.63
N THR A 186 2.26 -20.19 -2.18
CA THR A 186 2.58 -21.51 -1.63
C THR A 186 4.06 -21.69 -1.31
N ILE A 187 4.92 -20.74 -1.66
CA ILE A 187 6.35 -20.84 -1.35
C ILE A 187 6.55 -20.88 0.17
N GLY A 188 7.21 -21.92 0.66
CA GLY A 188 7.51 -22.15 2.07
C GLY A 188 8.96 -22.53 2.30
N ALA A 189 9.37 -22.54 3.57
CA ALA A 189 10.76 -22.83 3.99
C ALA A 189 11.21 -24.28 3.68
N GLU A 190 10.28 -25.18 3.37
CA GLU A 190 10.55 -26.58 3.06
C GLU A 190 10.76 -26.84 1.56
N ASP A 191 10.53 -25.83 0.70
CA ASP A 191 10.65 -25.98 -0.73
C ASP A 191 12.12 -25.94 -1.16
N ALA A 192 12.66 -27.09 -1.53
CA ALA A 192 14.05 -27.20 -1.99
C ALA A 192 14.25 -26.52 -3.36
N GLU A 193 13.22 -26.49 -4.21
CA GLU A 193 13.23 -25.87 -5.52
C GLU A 193 11.83 -25.34 -5.85
N VAL A 194 11.72 -24.06 -6.18
CA VAL A 194 10.46 -23.45 -6.60
C VAL A 194 10.38 -23.45 -8.13
N VAL A 195 9.46 -24.25 -8.65
CA VAL A 195 9.23 -24.34 -10.11
C VAL A 195 8.32 -23.19 -10.54
N PRO A 196 8.65 -22.49 -11.65
CA PRO A 196 7.77 -21.45 -12.20
C PRO A 196 6.35 -21.98 -12.50
N ALA A 197 5.36 -21.25 -11.99
CA ALA A 197 3.94 -21.52 -12.24
C ALA A 197 3.18 -20.20 -12.18
N THR A 198 2.66 -19.77 -13.34
CA THR A 198 1.91 -18.51 -13.43
C THR A 198 0.78 -18.48 -12.43
N THR A 199 0.77 -17.47 -11.57
CA THR A 199 -0.18 -17.31 -10.47
C THR A 199 -0.80 -15.93 -10.50
N PHE A 200 -2.12 -15.87 -10.34
CA PHE A 200 -2.85 -14.61 -10.17
C PHE A 200 -3.51 -14.59 -8.80
N VAL A 201 -3.39 -13.47 -8.10
CA VAL A 201 -3.95 -13.30 -6.76
C VAL A 201 -4.67 -11.97 -6.68
N ALA A 202 -5.92 -11.99 -6.24
CA ALA A 202 -6.63 -10.80 -5.80
C ALA A 202 -6.44 -10.63 -4.30
N VAL A 203 -5.95 -9.48 -3.87
CA VAL A 203 -5.82 -9.09 -2.45
C VAL A 203 -6.77 -7.93 -2.22
N TYR A 204 -7.63 -8.04 -1.23
CA TYR A 204 -8.65 -7.02 -0.96
C TYR A 204 -9.01 -6.97 0.53
N ARG A 205 -9.66 -5.88 0.95
CA ARG A 205 -10.10 -5.69 2.33
C ARG A 205 -11.62 -5.84 2.40
N ASP A 206 -12.10 -6.88 3.13
CA ASP A 206 -13.52 -7.13 3.32
C ASP A 206 -14.20 -6.04 4.18
N ARG A 207 -15.52 -6.14 4.38
CA ARG A 207 -16.30 -5.19 5.19
C ARG A 207 -15.97 -5.23 6.68
N GLN A 208 -15.32 -6.30 7.15
CA GLN A 208 -14.82 -6.45 8.51
C GLN A 208 -13.40 -5.89 8.66
N HIS A 209 -12.88 -5.20 7.63
CA HIS A 209 -11.52 -4.67 7.55
C HIS A 209 -10.43 -5.76 7.63
N GLN A 210 -10.77 -7.00 7.22
CA GLN A 210 -9.80 -8.08 7.13
C GLN A 210 -9.23 -8.16 5.72
N VAL A 211 -7.90 -8.30 5.61
CA VAL A 211 -7.25 -8.55 4.32
C VAL A 211 -7.53 -10.00 3.90
N ARG A 212 -7.98 -10.15 2.65
CA ARG A 212 -8.31 -11.44 2.04
C ARG A 212 -7.47 -11.65 0.80
N PHE A 213 -7.08 -12.92 0.60
CA PHE A 213 -6.33 -13.38 -0.56
C PHE A 213 -7.19 -14.38 -1.32
N ASN A 214 -7.34 -14.19 -2.62
CA ASN A 214 -8.06 -15.09 -3.49
C ASN A 214 -7.19 -15.44 -4.70
N VAL A 215 -6.82 -16.72 -4.82
CA VAL A 215 -6.06 -17.23 -5.97
C VAL A 215 -7.01 -17.40 -7.13
N LEU A 216 -6.66 -16.80 -8.27
CA LEU A 216 -7.51 -16.73 -9.45
C LEU A 216 -6.98 -17.63 -10.57
N THR A 217 -7.90 -18.20 -11.34
CA THR A 217 -7.54 -18.73 -12.64
C THR A 217 -7.18 -17.59 -13.60
N PRO A 218 -6.39 -17.84 -14.67
CA PRO A 218 -6.07 -16.79 -15.66
C PRO A 218 -7.33 -16.12 -16.24
N ALA A 219 -8.39 -16.88 -16.49
CA ALA A 219 -9.65 -16.34 -17.00
C ALA A 219 -10.38 -15.44 -15.96
N ALA A 220 -10.35 -15.85 -14.68
CA ALA A 220 -10.91 -15.06 -13.60
C ALA A 220 -10.14 -13.74 -13.37
N ALA A 221 -8.81 -13.79 -13.48
CA ALA A 221 -7.97 -12.60 -13.39
C ALA A 221 -8.27 -11.61 -14.53
N GLN A 222 -8.40 -12.10 -15.78
CA GLN A 222 -8.77 -11.25 -16.91
C GLN A 222 -10.18 -10.65 -16.75
N LEU A 223 -11.14 -11.41 -16.20
CA LEU A 223 -12.48 -10.87 -15.92
C LEU A 223 -12.44 -9.78 -14.85
N LEU A 224 -11.63 -9.97 -13.82
CA LEU A 224 -11.48 -8.97 -12.75
C LEU A 224 -10.83 -7.69 -13.28
N ASP A 225 -9.80 -7.81 -14.10
CA ASP A 225 -9.15 -6.68 -14.77
C ASP A 225 -10.12 -5.94 -15.69
N ALA A 226 -10.87 -6.67 -16.54
CA ALA A 226 -11.91 -6.09 -17.37
C ALA A 226 -13.01 -5.37 -16.56
N LEU A 227 -13.37 -5.87 -15.37
CA LEU A 227 -14.32 -5.21 -14.48
C LEU A 227 -13.76 -3.90 -13.90
N GLN A 228 -12.47 -3.84 -13.58
CA GLN A 228 -11.80 -2.61 -13.14
C GLN A 228 -11.81 -1.56 -14.25
N ASP A 229 -11.45 -1.96 -15.48
CA ASP A 229 -11.40 -1.08 -16.64
C ASP A 229 -12.79 -0.54 -17.05
N ASN A 230 -13.84 -1.37 -16.94
CA ASN A 230 -15.19 -1.02 -17.31
C ASN A 230 -16.04 -0.43 -16.16
N GLY A 231 -15.40 0.03 -15.09
CA GLY A 231 -16.10 0.69 -13.98
C GLY A 231 -17.12 -0.22 -13.28
N CYS A 232 -16.82 -1.50 -13.16
CA CYS A 232 -17.67 -2.55 -12.57
C CYS A 232 -18.97 -2.83 -13.37
N ASP A 233 -18.94 -2.58 -14.68
CA ASP A 233 -19.98 -3.04 -15.59
C ASP A 233 -19.74 -4.50 -15.98
N TRP A 234 -20.50 -5.40 -15.37
CA TRP A 234 -20.39 -6.84 -15.57
C TRP A 234 -20.65 -7.26 -17.01
N GLN A 235 -21.66 -6.64 -17.63
CA GLN A 235 -22.02 -6.97 -19.00
C GLN A 235 -20.93 -6.50 -19.98
N ALA A 236 -20.45 -5.27 -19.83
CA ALA A 236 -19.38 -4.74 -20.67
C ALA A 236 -18.08 -5.55 -20.54
N ALA A 237 -17.73 -5.99 -19.32
CA ALA A 237 -16.57 -6.87 -19.09
C ALA A 237 -16.73 -8.23 -19.79
N CYS A 238 -17.91 -8.84 -19.71
CA CYS A 238 -18.20 -10.10 -20.41
C CYS A 238 -18.17 -9.92 -21.94
N GLU A 239 -18.71 -8.84 -22.48
CA GLU A 239 -18.68 -8.54 -23.91
C GLU A 239 -17.24 -8.34 -24.42
N GLN A 240 -16.43 -7.62 -23.67
CA GLN A 240 -15.02 -7.39 -23.98
C GLN A 240 -14.24 -8.71 -24.06
N LEU A 241 -14.37 -9.57 -23.03
CA LEU A 241 -13.67 -10.84 -22.99
C LEU A 241 -14.21 -11.85 -24.01
N ALA A 242 -15.52 -11.91 -24.21
CA ALA A 242 -16.14 -12.75 -25.22
C ALA A 242 -15.59 -12.43 -26.61
N SER A 243 -15.50 -11.14 -26.93
CA SER A 243 -14.87 -10.68 -28.18
C SER A 243 -13.41 -11.10 -28.30
N HIS A 244 -12.66 -11.00 -27.21
CA HIS A 244 -11.24 -11.39 -27.18
C HIS A 244 -11.04 -12.91 -27.37
N TRP A 245 -11.92 -13.71 -26.79
CA TRP A 245 -11.84 -15.19 -26.85
C TRP A 245 -12.62 -15.80 -28.01
N GLY A 246 -13.34 -15.00 -28.81
CA GLY A 246 -14.14 -15.48 -29.92
C GLY A 246 -15.39 -16.27 -29.48
N LEU A 247 -15.96 -15.92 -28.32
CA LEU A 247 -17.17 -16.51 -27.75
C LEU A 247 -18.38 -15.60 -27.93
N ALA A 248 -19.59 -16.14 -27.76
CA ALA A 248 -20.79 -15.34 -27.61
C ALA A 248 -20.85 -14.74 -26.18
N ALA A 249 -21.23 -13.45 -26.07
CA ALA A 249 -21.27 -12.76 -24.78
C ALA A 249 -22.21 -13.43 -23.76
N ASP A 250 -23.38 -13.90 -24.23
CA ASP A 250 -24.35 -14.62 -23.37
C ASP A 250 -23.83 -15.97 -22.88
N GLU A 251 -23.05 -16.65 -23.73
CA GLU A 251 -22.42 -17.92 -23.36
C GLU A 251 -21.37 -17.69 -22.26
N LEU A 252 -20.48 -16.69 -22.44
CA LEU A 252 -19.49 -16.35 -21.43
C LEU A 252 -20.17 -15.90 -20.13
N ALA A 253 -21.18 -15.04 -20.20
CA ALA A 253 -21.92 -14.58 -19.02
C ALA A 253 -22.53 -15.74 -18.23
N GLY A 254 -23.06 -16.76 -18.92
CA GLY A 254 -23.56 -17.99 -18.29
C GLY A 254 -22.45 -18.79 -17.60
N GLN A 255 -21.29 -18.92 -18.24
CA GLN A 255 -20.14 -19.64 -17.68
C GLN A 255 -19.54 -18.97 -16.44
N VAL A 256 -19.51 -17.64 -16.40
CA VAL A 256 -18.93 -16.88 -15.28
C VAL A 256 -19.94 -16.51 -14.17
N ALA A 257 -21.23 -16.82 -14.34
CA ALA A 257 -22.25 -16.57 -13.34
C ALA A 257 -21.95 -17.20 -11.96
N PRO A 258 -21.44 -18.45 -11.85
CA PRO A 258 -21.04 -19.02 -10.58
C PRO A 258 -19.89 -18.23 -9.91
N LEU A 259 -18.93 -17.75 -10.69
CA LEU A 259 -17.83 -16.94 -10.21
C LEU A 259 -18.31 -15.59 -9.65
N GLN A 260 -19.28 -14.96 -10.31
CA GLN A 260 -19.93 -13.74 -9.80
C GLN A 260 -20.56 -13.98 -8.40
N GLN A 261 -21.26 -15.09 -8.24
CA GLN A 261 -21.87 -15.44 -6.94
C GLN A 261 -20.82 -15.69 -5.86
N GLN A 262 -19.73 -16.38 -6.22
CA GLN A 262 -18.62 -16.60 -5.31
C GLN A 262 -17.98 -15.27 -4.89
N TRP A 263 -17.66 -14.38 -5.83
CA TRP A 263 -17.06 -13.09 -5.52
C TRP A 263 -17.98 -12.18 -4.68
N LEU A 264 -19.28 -12.31 -4.81
CA LEU A 264 -20.26 -11.66 -3.94
C LEU A 264 -20.25 -12.24 -2.52
N ALA A 265 -20.12 -13.57 -2.39
CA ALA A 265 -20.04 -14.25 -1.11
C ALA A 265 -18.72 -13.92 -0.38
N ASP A 266 -17.64 -13.81 -1.13
CA ASP A 266 -16.29 -13.48 -0.62
C ASP A 266 -16.09 -11.96 -0.40
N GLU A 267 -17.09 -11.13 -0.70
CA GLU A 267 -17.04 -9.66 -0.61
C GLU A 267 -15.98 -8.98 -1.51
N LEU A 268 -15.44 -9.70 -2.50
CA LEU A 268 -14.64 -9.11 -3.56
C LEU A 268 -15.50 -8.24 -4.49
N LEU A 269 -16.72 -8.72 -4.79
CA LEU A 269 -17.80 -7.94 -5.38
C LEU A 269 -18.83 -7.56 -4.29
N LEU A 270 -19.39 -6.36 -4.38
CA LEU A 270 -20.33 -5.82 -3.43
C LEU A 270 -21.64 -5.43 -4.14
N ARG A 271 -22.76 -5.53 -3.42
CA ARG A 271 -24.03 -4.91 -3.79
C ARG A 271 -24.36 -3.81 -2.78
N PRO A 272 -24.08 -2.53 -3.11
CA PRO A 272 -24.46 -1.42 -2.23
C PRO A 272 -25.97 -1.35 -2.08
N GLY A 273 -26.47 -1.29 -0.83
CA GLY A 273 -27.90 -1.22 -0.53
C GLY A 273 -28.54 -2.51 -0.01
N THR A 274 -27.90 -3.67 -0.11
CA THR A 274 -28.30 -4.84 0.67
C THR A 274 -27.61 -4.77 2.04
N ALA A 275 -28.30 -4.21 3.04
CA ALA A 275 -27.87 -4.34 4.43
C ALA A 275 -27.82 -5.85 4.73
N GLN A 276 -26.65 -6.36 5.08
CA GLN A 276 -26.50 -7.70 5.57
C GLN A 276 -27.32 -7.82 6.86
N PRO A 277 -28.17 -8.86 7.05
CA PRO A 277 -28.82 -9.06 8.33
C PRO A 277 -27.73 -9.16 9.39
N ALA A 278 -27.83 -8.33 10.43
CA ALA A 278 -26.95 -8.38 11.59
C ALA A 278 -26.87 -9.85 12.05
N ALA A 279 -25.67 -10.39 12.10
CA ALA A 279 -25.43 -11.70 12.67
C ALA A 279 -26.02 -11.67 14.09
N ALA A 280 -27.08 -12.47 14.31
CA ALA A 280 -27.64 -12.66 15.62
C ALA A 280 -26.54 -13.27 16.50
N GLY A 281 -26.20 -12.54 17.59
CA GLY A 281 -25.18 -12.88 18.58
C GLY A 281 -25.49 -14.14 19.37
#